data_35daa53b6b52002279f08588da583fb9
#
_entry.id   35daa53b6b52002279f08588da583fb9
#
_cell.length_a   1.000
_cell.length_b   1.000
_cell.length_c   1.000
_cell.angle_alpha   90.00
_cell.angle_beta   90.00
_cell.angle_gamma   90.00
#
_symmetry.space_group_name_H-M   'P 1'
#
loop_
_entity.id
_entity.type
_entity.pdbx_description
1 polymer ?
#
loop_
_entity_poly.entity_id
_entity_poly.type
_entity_poly.pdbx_seq_one_letter_code
_entity_poly.pdbx_strand_id
1 'polypeptide(L)'
;MNLIVFPLKHENPFPNKVPTGSVTKIHDNLMLLCSGMGSTGVLTLGRVLAEYPEIKTVCEFGTAASVSKGVVGSIYECTTFCDFNGGIIASAQSFTNLPTAAVTGDDRLYTGDGYDWADLLEMPLLYTMETLRFRNITLEFKKHFFSIRLVSDQGEGDIREQVAQELCKAKKQIRGIFSVFENLSV
;
A
#
# COMPACT_ATOMS: atom_id res chain seq x y z
N MET A 1 5.76 -13.08 -12.70
CA MET A 1 6.61 -12.21 -11.84
C MET A 1 5.72 -11.34 -10.98
N ASN A 2 5.98 -11.24 -9.69
CA ASN A 2 5.29 -10.37 -8.75
C ASN A 2 6.20 -9.20 -8.37
N LEU A 3 5.65 -8.01 -8.21
CA LEU A 3 6.34 -6.82 -7.73
C LEU A 3 5.73 -6.37 -6.40
N ILE A 4 6.55 -6.26 -5.36
CA ILE A 4 6.16 -5.54 -4.14
C ILE A 4 6.72 -4.12 -4.24
N VAL A 5 5.84 -3.13 -4.17
CA VAL A 5 6.19 -1.71 -4.17
C VAL A 5 5.92 -1.10 -2.82
N PHE A 6 6.86 -0.31 -2.31
CA PHE A 6 6.72 0.46 -1.09
C PHE A 6 7.27 1.88 -1.29
N PRO A 7 6.58 2.92 -0.79
CA PRO A 7 6.98 4.31 -0.99
C PRO A 7 8.29 4.67 -0.29
N LEU A 8 8.51 4.17 0.92
CA LEU A 8 9.63 4.56 1.77
C LEU A 8 10.54 3.38 2.13
N LYS A 9 11.85 3.63 2.21
CA LYS A 9 12.85 2.59 2.51
C LYS A 9 12.60 1.84 3.82
N HIS A 10 12.07 2.51 4.84
CA HIS A 10 11.80 1.89 6.14
C HIS A 10 10.54 1.01 6.14
N GLU A 11 9.69 1.15 5.13
CA GLU A 11 8.53 0.27 4.91
C GLU A 11 8.93 -1.07 4.28
N ASN A 12 10.16 -1.21 3.81
CA ASN A 12 10.63 -2.46 3.23
C ASN A 12 10.53 -3.64 4.22
N PRO A 13 9.69 -4.63 3.94
CA PRO A 13 9.50 -5.76 4.85
C PRO A 13 10.65 -6.76 4.80
N PHE A 14 11.51 -6.69 3.78
CA PHE A 14 12.61 -7.62 3.54
C PHE A 14 13.94 -7.09 4.09
N PRO A 15 14.92 -7.98 4.38
CA PRO A 15 16.23 -7.55 4.83
C PRO A 15 17.08 -6.89 3.73
N ASN A 16 16.69 -7.07 2.48
CA ASN A 16 17.43 -6.58 1.32
C ASN A 16 17.37 -5.05 1.25
N LYS A 17 18.50 -4.43 0.98
CA LYS A 17 18.54 -2.99 0.73
C LYS A 17 18.02 -2.70 -0.68
N VAL A 18 16.99 -1.89 -0.76
CA VAL A 18 16.40 -1.43 -2.04
C VAL A 18 16.59 0.08 -2.13
N PRO A 19 17.45 0.58 -3.02
CA PRO A 19 17.58 2.02 -3.25
C PRO A 19 16.29 2.61 -3.82
N THR A 20 15.97 3.85 -3.45
CA THR A 20 14.81 4.55 -4.01
C THR A 20 14.95 4.68 -5.53
N GLY A 21 13.87 4.38 -6.24
CA GLY A 21 13.82 4.41 -7.70
C GLY A 21 14.41 3.17 -8.38
N SER A 22 14.86 2.17 -7.61
CA SER A 22 15.51 0.97 -8.14
C SER A 22 14.72 -0.28 -7.83
N VAL A 23 14.82 -1.26 -8.73
CA VAL A 23 14.27 -2.60 -8.56
C VAL A 23 15.35 -3.53 -8.04
N THR A 24 14.99 -4.39 -7.11
CA THR A 24 15.85 -5.47 -6.61
C THR A 24 15.13 -6.80 -6.79
N LYS A 25 15.70 -7.71 -7.58
CA LYS A 25 15.18 -9.08 -7.73
C LYS A 25 15.56 -9.89 -6.49
N ILE A 26 14.56 -10.52 -5.87
CA ILE A 26 14.75 -11.36 -4.67
C ILE A 26 14.78 -12.83 -5.07
N HIS A 27 13.81 -13.24 -5.90
CA HIS A 27 13.68 -14.58 -6.46
C HIS A 27 13.26 -14.48 -7.92
N ASP A 28 13.16 -15.62 -8.59
CA ASP A 28 12.75 -15.65 -9.99
C ASP A 28 11.34 -15.07 -10.20
N ASN A 29 10.47 -15.16 -9.20
CA ASN A 29 9.10 -14.69 -9.28
C ASN A 29 8.82 -13.43 -8.44
N LEU A 30 9.83 -12.82 -7.79
CA LEU A 30 9.62 -11.69 -6.89
C LEU A 30 10.64 -10.58 -7.06
N MET A 31 10.16 -9.37 -7.26
CA MET A 31 10.93 -8.13 -7.29
C MET A 31 10.45 -7.16 -6.22
N LEU A 32 11.35 -6.32 -5.73
CA LEU A 32 11.05 -5.23 -4.82
C LEU A 32 11.34 -3.89 -5.48
N LEU A 33 10.49 -2.91 -5.22
CA LEU A 33 10.66 -1.53 -5.66
C LEU A 33 10.43 -0.58 -4.48
N CYS A 34 11.44 0.22 -4.14
CA CYS A 34 11.24 1.43 -3.34
C CYS A 34 10.93 2.59 -4.31
N SER A 35 9.65 2.94 -4.44
CA SER A 35 9.21 3.86 -5.50
C SER A 35 9.54 5.32 -5.21
N GLY A 36 9.60 5.73 -3.96
CA GLY A 36 9.46 7.12 -3.52
C GLY A 36 7.98 7.47 -3.32
N MET A 37 7.74 8.65 -2.74
CA MET A 37 6.41 9.12 -2.37
C MET A 37 5.73 9.91 -3.50
N GLY A 38 4.40 10.00 -3.42
CA GLY A 38 3.58 10.87 -4.25
C GLY A 38 3.76 10.65 -5.74
N SER A 39 3.73 11.72 -6.52
CA SER A 39 3.83 11.66 -7.99
C SER A 39 5.15 11.06 -8.49
N THR A 40 6.25 11.26 -7.77
CA THR A 40 7.54 10.62 -8.11
C THR A 40 7.44 9.10 -8.02
N GLY A 41 6.77 8.58 -7.00
CA GLY A 41 6.54 7.15 -6.84
C GLY A 41 5.71 6.56 -8.00
N VAL A 42 4.67 7.28 -8.42
CA VAL A 42 3.82 6.87 -9.56
C VAL A 42 4.61 6.79 -10.85
N LEU A 43 5.42 7.81 -11.16
CA LEU A 43 6.29 7.82 -12.35
C LEU A 43 7.31 6.69 -12.31
N THR A 44 7.89 6.44 -11.13
CA THR A 44 8.86 5.34 -10.93
C THR A 44 8.20 3.99 -11.19
N LEU A 45 7.00 3.75 -10.63
CA LEU A 45 6.26 2.51 -10.87
C LEU A 45 5.92 2.34 -12.35
N GLY A 46 5.41 3.39 -13.02
CA GLY A 46 5.10 3.36 -14.45
C GLY A 46 6.32 2.99 -15.30
N ARG A 47 7.48 3.60 -15.03
CA ARG A 47 8.75 3.25 -15.70
C ARG A 47 9.11 1.77 -15.49
N VAL A 48 9.03 1.27 -14.26
CA VAL A 48 9.35 -0.13 -13.95
C VAL A 48 8.39 -1.09 -14.67
N LEU A 49 7.09 -0.80 -14.71
CA LEU A 49 6.12 -1.64 -15.41
C LEU A 49 6.35 -1.67 -16.93
N ALA A 50 6.86 -0.57 -17.50
CA ALA A 50 7.26 -0.52 -18.91
C ALA A 50 8.56 -1.30 -19.19
N GLU A 51 9.54 -1.22 -18.27
CA GLU A 51 10.85 -1.91 -18.38
C GLU A 51 10.74 -3.42 -18.14
N TYR A 52 9.78 -3.87 -17.32
CA TYR A 52 9.60 -5.27 -16.90
C TYR A 52 8.20 -5.79 -17.26
N PRO A 53 7.91 -6.03 -18.54
CA PRO A 53 6.58 -6.47 -19.00
C PRO A 53 6.14 -7.82 -18.41
N GLU A 54 7.07 -8.65 -17.95
CA GLU A 54 6.80 -9.92 -17.29
C GLU A 54 6.18 -9.80 -15.89
N ILE A 55 6.17 -8.61 -15.28
CA ILE A 55 5.41 -8.35 -14.05
C ILE A 55 3.93 -8.54 -14.37
N LYS A 56 3.26 -9.40 -13.61
CA LYS A 56 1.83 -9.66 -13.71
C LYS A 56 1.03 -9.02 -12.58
N THR A 57 1.64 -8.95 -11.41
CA THR A 57 0.99 -8.53 -10.17
C THR A 57 1.84 -7.47 -9.47
N VAL A 58 1.20 -6.41 -9.02
CA VAL A 58 1.77 -5.38 -8.16
C VAL A 58 1.08 -5.45 -6.81
N CYS A 59 1.85 -5.68 -5.76
CA CYS A 59 1.40 -5.57 -4.38
C CYS A 59 2.01 -4.31 -3.77
N GLU A 60 1.19 -3.32 -3.49
CA GLU A 60 1.62 -2.15 -2.75
C GLU A 60 1.60 -2.44 -1.26
N PHE A 61 2.69 -2.10 -0.59
CA PHE A 61 2.77 -2.14 0.87
C PHE A 61 3.22 -0.78 1.39
N GLY A 62 2.63 -0.35 2.51
CA GLY A 62 3.03 0.86 3.20
C GLY A 62 2.20 1.10 4.44
N THR A 63 2.47 2.23 5.07
CA THR A 63 1.68 2.71 6.20
C THR A 63 0.48 3.52 5.73
N ALA A 64 -0.51 3.66 6.62
CA ALA A 64 -1.71 4.45 6.39
C ALA A 64 -2.17 5.09 7.70
N ALA A 65 -2.75 6.29 7.61
CA ALA A 65 -3.51 6.83 8.72
C ALA A 65 -4.91 6.20 8.78
N SER A 66 -5.45 6.03 9.99
CA SER A 66 -6.85 5.67 10.17
C SER A 66 -7.71 6.92 10.10
N VAL A 67 -8.65 6.95 9.16
CA VAL A 67 -9.68 7.98 9.10
C VAL A 67 -10.85 7.60 10.01
N SER A 68 -11.31 6.34 9.91
CA SER A 68 -12.43 5.81 10.71
C SER A 68 -12.25 4.31 10.91
N LYS A 69 -12.55 3.83 12.11
CA LYS A 69 -12.59 2.40 12.49
C LYS A 69 -11.30 1.59 12.30
N GLY A 70 -10.24 2.17 11.74
CA GLY A 70 -8.95 1.51 11.61
C GLY A 70 -8.24 1.44 12.97
N VAL A 71 -7.69 0.28 13.31
CA VAL A 71 -6.98 0.07 14.58
C VAL A 71 -5.48 0.23 14.35
N VAL A 72 -4.84 1.17 15.05
CA VAL A 72 -3.39 1.37 14.99
C VAL A 72 -2.65 0.07 15.34
N GLY A 73 -1.66 -0.27 14.55
CA GLY A 73 -0.91 -1.53 14.64
C GLY A 73 -1.53 -2.70 13.88
N SER A 74 -2.76 -2.56 13.36
CA SER A 74 -3.40 -3.60 12.56
C SER A 74 -3.04 -3.48 11.08
N ILE A 75 -3.03 -4.64 10.39
CA ILE A 75 -2.76 -4.72 8.96
C ILE A 75 -4.04 -5.10 8.23
N TYR A 76 -4.33 -4.35 7.17
CA TYR A 76 -5.53 -4.52 6.33
C TYR A 76 -5.15 -4.73 4.87
N GLU A 77 -6.00 -5.49 4.16
CA GLU A 77 -6.03 -5.48 2.71
C GLU A 77 -7.05 -4.45 2.23
N CYS A 78 -6.63 -3.50 1.40
CA CYS A 78 -7.53 -2.48 0.85
C CYS A 78 -8.28 -3.06 -0.36
N THR A 79 -9.58 -3.31 -0.17
CA THR A 79 -10.44 -3.89 -1.21
C THR A 79 -11.45 -2.90 -1.77
N THR A 80 -11.71 -1.79 -1.09
CA THR A 80 -12.61 -0.73 -1.55
C THR A 80 -11.82 0.57 -1.73
N PHE A 81 -11.98 1.20 -2.88
CA PHE A 81 -11.26 2.42 -3.25
C PHE A 81 -12.27 3.55 -3.38
N CYS A 82 -12.09 4.61 -2.60
CA CYS A 82 -13.00 5.74 -2.54
C CYS A 82 -12.34 7.02 -3.04
N ASP A 83 -13.12 7.88 -3.68
CA ASP A 83 -12.70 9.26 -3.92
C ASP A 83 -12.79 10.12 -2.65
N PHE A 84 -12.38 11.38 -2.76
CA PHE A 84 -12.39 12.32 -1.63
C PHE A 84 -13.81 12.59 -1.09
N ASN A 85 -14.84 12.46 -1.92
CA ASN A 85 -16.23 12.74 -1.56
C ASN A 85 -16.98 11.49 -1.05
N GLY A 86 -16.31 10.35 -0.92
CA GLY A 86 -16.91 9.09 -0.47
C GLY A 86 -17.54 8.25 -1.58
N GLY A 87 -17.40 8.68 -2.82
CA GLY A 87 -17.80 7.85 -3.95
C GLY A 87 -16.91 6.60 -4.08
N ILE A 88 -17.53 5.41 -4.15
CA ILE A 88 -16.77 4.18 -4.41
C ILE A 88 -16.34 4.18 -5.88
N ILE A 89 -15.04 4.32 -6.12
CA ILE A 89 -14.44 4.27 -7.46
C ILE A 89 -14.33 2.84 -7.95
N ALA A 90 -14.01 1.92 -7.04
CA ALA A 90 -13.83 0.50 -7.36
C ALA A 90 -13.88 -0.37 -6.11
N SER A 91 -14.21 -1.64 -6.33
CA SER A 91 -14.04 -2.71 -5.34
C SER A 91 -13.26 -3.86 -5.96
N ALA A 92 -12.48 -4.56 -5.17
CA ALA A 92 -11.71 -5.72 -5.56
C ALA A 92 -12.03 -6.89 -4.64
N GLN A 93 -11.88 -8.11 -5.13
CA GLN A 93 -11.96 -9.30 -4.29
C GLN A 93 -10.73 -9.34 -3.37
N SER A 94 -10.93 -9.74 -2.12
CA SER A 94 -9.82 -9.97 -1.18
C SER A 94 -8.97 -11.14 -1.68
N PHE A 95 -7.68 -10.96 -1.56
CA PHE A 95 -6.68 -11.93 -1.99
C PHE A 95 -5.98 -12.61 -0.80
N THR A 96 -6.04 -11.99 0.36
CA THR A 96 -5.47 -12.50 1.60
C THR A 96 -6.56 -12.85 2.60
N ASN A 97 -6.17 -13.43 3.74
CA ASN A 97 -7.06 -13.62 4.90
C ASN A 97 -6.98 -12.46 5.89
N LEU A 98 -6.45 -11.32 5.47
CA LEU A 98 -6.41 -10.11 6.29
C LEU A 98 -7.81 -9.48 6.40
N PRO A 99 -8.10 -8.75 7.47
CA PRO A 99 -9.28 -7.89 7.50
C PRO A 99 -9.23 -6.89 6.35
N THR A 100 -10.39 -6.57 5.79
CA THR A 100 -10.50 -5.65 4.66
C THR A 100 -10.77 -4.22 5.12
N ALA A 101 -10.33 -3.25 4.32
CA ALA A 101 -10.58 -1.84 4.53
C ALA A 101 -10.89 -1.12 3.23
N ALA A 102 -11.58 0.01 3.34
CA ALA A 102 -11.63 1.02 2.30
C ALA A 102 -10.37 1.90 2.36
N VAL A 103 -9.97 2.45 1.24
CA VAL A 103 -8.85 3.39 1.14
C VAL A 103 -9.23 4.60 0.30
N THR A 104 -8.82 5.77 0.78
CA THR A 104 -8.87 7.04 0.07
C THR A 104 -7.54 7.76 0.20
N GLY A 105 -7.39 8.90 -0.47
CA GLY A 105 -6.20 9.74 -0.29
C GLY A 105 -5.89 10.60 -1.49
N ASP A 106 -4.96 11.53 -1.27
CA ASP A 106 -4.39 12.43 -2.28
C ASP A 106 -2.90 12.68 -1.99
N ASP A 107 -2.28 13.69 -2.62
CA ASP A 107 -0.85 14.05 -2.43
C ASP A 107 -0.53 14.72 -1.09
N ARG A 108 -1.47 14.88 -0.18
CA ARG A 108 -1.30 15.59 1.08
C ARG A 108 -1.18 14.62 2.23
N LEU A 109 -0.52 15.05 3.30
CA LEU A 109 -0.55 14.33 4.55
C LEU A 109 -1.95 14.45 5.18
N TYR A 110 -2.47 13.37 5.72
CA TYR A 110 -3.73 13.39 6.47
C TYR A 110 -3.57 14.20 7.77
N THR A 111 -4.52 15.10 8.01
CA THR A 111 -4.51 16.02 9.17
C THR A 111 -5.74 15.88 10.06
N GLY A 112 -6.50 14.80 9.91
CA GLY A 112 -7.65 14.53 10.77
C GLY A 112 -8.99 15.06 10.26
N ASP A 113 -9.02 15.84 9.17
CA ASP A 113 -10.22 16.54 8.72
C ASP A 113 -10.75 16.06 7.35
N GLY A 114 -12.03 16.34 7.07
CA GLY A 114 -12.59 16.32 5.71
C GLY A 114 -13.23 15.02 5.25
N TYR A 115 -13.49 14.09 6.16
CA TYR A 115 -14.08 12.78 5.80
C TYR A 115 -15.28 12.41 6.66
N ASP A 116 -16.23 13.34 6.85
CA ASP A 116 -17.44 13.13 7.66
C ASP A 116 -18.30 11.95 7.18
N TRP A 117 -18.16 11.58 5.90
CA TRP A 117 -18.82 10.42 5.33
C TRP A 117 -18.18 9.07 5.73
N ALA A 118 -16.98 9.09 6.30
CA ALA A 118 -16.24 7.86 6.65
C ALA A 118 -17.00 6.96 7.62
N ASP A 119 -17.78 7.55 8.53
CA ASP A 119 -18.56 6.81 9.52
C ASP A 119 -19.75 6.06 8.90
N LEU A 120 -20.16 6.43 7.69
CA LEU A 120 -21.21 5.72 6.94
C LEU A 120 -20.72 4.38 6.36
N LEU A 121 -19.41 4.17 6.26
CA LEU A 121 -18.85 2.90 5.80
C LEU A 121 -19.00 1.83 6.89
N GLU A 122 -19.30 0.60 6.48
CA GLU A 122 -19.35 -0.55 7.38
C GLU A 122 -17.96 -1.10 7.71
N MET A 123 -16.94 -0.72 6.96
CA MET A 123 -15.54 -1.13 7.10
C MET A 123 -14.63 0.03 7.49
N PRO A 124 -13.41 -0.24 8.01
CA PRO A 124 -12.43 0.81 8.23
C PRO A 124 -12.12 1.62 6.98
N LEU A 125 -11.95 2.94 7.13
CA LEU A 125 -11.42 3.82 6.09
C LEU A 125 -10.00 4.22 6.44
N LEU A 126 -9.08 3.98 5.51
CA LEU A 126 -7.67 4.32 5.61
C LEU A 126 -7.32 5.45 4.63
N TYR A 127 -6.35 6.28 5.03
CA TYR A 127 -5.82 7.33 4.17
C TYR A 127 -4.38 7.03 3.76
N THR A 128 -4.09 7.18 2.47
CA THR A 128 -2.76 7.02 1.90
C THR A 128 -2.48 8.08 0.84
N MET A 129 -1.22 8.39 0.59
CA MET A 129 -0.84 9.35 -0.43
C MET A 129 -0.73 8.75 -1.84
N GLU A 130 -0.57 7.44 -1.98
CA GLU A 130 -0.18 6.81 -3.24
C GLU A 130 -1.17 5.79 -3.79
N THR A 131 -1.94 5.10 -2.95
CA THR A 131 -2.65 3.87 -3.31
C THR A 131 -3.55 4.01 -4.54
N LEU A 132 -4.37 5.05 -4.61
CA LEU A 132 -5.27 5.24 -5.75
C LEU A 132 -4.51 5.41 -7.07
N ARG A 133 -3.38 6.11 -7.03
CA ARG A 133 -2.54 6.36 -8.21
C ARG A 133 -1.75 5.12 -8.62
N PHE A 134 -1.19 4.40 -7.65
CA PHE A 134 -0.50 3.13 -7.93
C PHE A 134 -1.45 2.11 -8.53
N ARG A 135 -2.68 2.05 -8.01
CA ARG A 135 -3.73 1.24 -8.61
C ARG A 135 -3.98 1.63 -10.05
N ASN A 136 -4.24 2.91 -10.32
CA ASN A 136 -4.58 3.38 -11.65
C ASN A 136 -3.47 3.10 -12.67
N ILE A 137 -2.21 3.47 -12.37
CA ILE A 137 -1.09 3.19 -13.27
C ILE A 137 -0.89 1.68 -13.48
N THR A 138 -1.06 0.85 -12.45
CA THR A 138 -0.94 -0.61 -12.56
C THR A 138 -1.98 -1.19 -13.51
N LEU A 139 -3.23 -0.72 -13.42
CA LEU A 139 -4.32 -1.16 -14.30
C LEU A 139 -4.15 -0.70 -15.75
N GLU A 140 -3.57 0.50 -15.99
CA GLU A 140 -3.22 0.96 -17.35
C GLU A 140 -2.24 0.01 -18.03
N PHE A 141 -1.32 -0.58 -17.28
CA PHE A 141 -0.42 -1.64 -17.76
C PHE A 141 -1.07 -3.02 -17.80
N LYS A 142 -2.39 -3.15 -17.51
CA LYS A 142 -3.14 -4.41 -17.50
C LYS A 142 -2.56 -5.44 -16.53
N LYS A 143 -2.11 -4.98 -15.36
CA LYS A 143 -1.57 -5.82 -14.28
C LYS A 143 -2.57 -5.90 -13.13
N HIS A 144 -2.49 -6.98 -12.33
CA HIS A 144 -3.24 -7.10 -11.09
C HIS A 144 -2.66 -6.19 -10.01
N PHE A 145 -3.53 -5.57 -9.21
CA PHE A 145 -3.15 -4.67 -8.13
C PHE A 145 -3.73 -5.11 -6.80
N PHE A 146 -2.90 -5.13 -5.77
CA PHE A 146 -3.27 -5.34 -4.37
C PHE A 146 -2.64 -4.25 -3.52
N SER A 147 -3.30 -3.86 -2.44
CA SER A 147 -2.75 -2.92 -1.47
C SER A 147 -2.90 -3.46 -0.06
N ILE A 148 -1.80 -3.55 0.65
CA ILE A 148 -1.73 -3.98 2.05
C ILE A 148 -1.21 -2.82 2.88
N ARG A 149 -1.94 -2.45 3.93
CA ARG A 149 -1.64 -1.29 4.76
C ARG A 149 -1.52 -1.64 6.24
N LEU A 150 -0.45 -1.17 6.85
CA LEU A 150 -0.30 -1.10 8.31
C LEU A 150 -0.87 0.24 8.76
N VAL A 151 -1.86 0.23 9.62
CA VAL A 151 -2.33 1.46 10.26
C VAL A 151 -1.30 1.94 11.26
N SER A 152 -0.68 3.08 10.98
CA SER A 152 0.41 3.63 11.79
C SER A 152 -0.04 4.72 12.75
N ASP A 153 -1.08 5.46 12.39
CA ASP A 153 -1.51 6.67 13.11
C ASP A 153 -2.98 7.03 12.82
N GLN A 154 -3.43 8.11 13.41
CA GLN A 154 -4.76 8.70 13.18
C GLN A 154 -4.68 10.15 12.67
N GLY A 155 -3.54 10.55 12.12
CA GLY A 155 -3.32 11.90 11.62
C GLY A 155 -2.97 12.92 12.71
N GLU A 156 -2.65 12.46 13.93
CA GLU A 156 -2.37 13.32 15.09
C GLU A 156 -1.00 13.03 15.70
N GLY A 157 -0.40 14.03 16.34
CA GLY A 157 0.87 13.92 17.06
C GLY A 157 2.11 13.80 16.16
N ASP A 158 3.17 13.14 16.65
CA ASP A 158 4.37 12.87 15.86
C ASP A 158 4.18 11.61 14.98
N ILE A 159 3.62 11.84 13.80
CA ILE A 159 3.34 10.78 12.82
C ILE A 159 4.61 9.98 12.47
N ARG A 160 5.77 10.63 12.37
CA ARG A 160 7.02 9.92 11.99
C ARG A 160 7.44 8.92 13.04
N GLU A 161 7.33 9.30 14.31
CA GLU A 161 7.65 8.41 15.41
C GLU A 161 6.67 7.25 15.49
N GLN A 162 5.36 7.51 15.35
CA GLN A 162 4.31 6.49 15.35
C GLN A 162 4.52 5.48 14.22
N VAL A 163 4.76 5.94 12.99
CA VAL A 163 5.08 5.08 11.82
C VAL A 163 6.28 4.18 12.11
N ALA A 164 7.38 4.74 12.64
CA ALA A 164 8.58 3.96 12.94
C ALA A 164 8.33 2.89 14.01
N GLN A 165 7.58 3.22 15.05
CA GLN A 165 7.22 2.29 16.13
C GLN A 165 6.34 1.15 15.63
N GLU A 166 5.27 1.46 14.89
CA GLU A 166 4.34 0.44 14.40
C GLU A 166 4.98 -0.49 13.34
N LEU A 167 5.80 0.05 12.44
CA LEU A 167 6.58 -0.78 11.51
C LEU A 167 7.54 -1.73 12.25
N CYS A 168 8.19 -1.27 13.32
CA CYS A 168 9.08 -2.10 14.11
C CYS A 168 8.32 -3.25 14.78
N LYS A 169 7.17 -2.99 15.40
CA LYS A 169 6.31 -4.00 16.04
C LYS A 169 5.77 -5.01 15.03
N ALA A 170 5.29 -4.54 13.88
CA ALA A 170 4.63 -5.36 12.87
C ALA A 170 5.59 -6.17 11.96
N LYS A 171 6.89 -5.93 12.02
CA LYS A 171 7.90 -6.46 11.08
C LYS A 171 7.82 -7.97 10.85
N LYS A 172 7.61 -8.74 11.92
CA LYS A 172 7.49 -10.22 11.83
C LYS A 172 6.21 -10.64 11.11
N GLN A 173 5.10 -9.97 11.42
CA GLN A 173 3.79 -10.24 10.82
C GLN A 173 3.82 -9.89 9.33
N ILE A 174 4.38 -8.73 8.97
CA ILE A 174 4.52 -8.28 7.59
C ILE A 174 5.31 -9.30 6.76
N ARG A 175 6.43 -9.81 7.26
CA ARG A 175 7.20 -10.85 6.58
C ARG A 175 6.40 -12.13 6.37
N GLY A 176 5.59 -12.54 7.36
CA GLY A 176 4.70 -13.70 7.24
C GLY A 176 3.67 -13.53 6.12
N ILE A 177 3.10 -12.33 5.98
CA ILE A 177 2.14 -12.03 4.91
C ILE A 177 2.83 -12.14 3.54
N PHE A 178 4.01 -11.56 3.39
CA PHE A 178 4.71 -11.55 2.09
C PHE A 178 5.33 -12.88 1.70
N SER A 179 5.58 -13.80 2.63
CA SER A 179 6.00 -15.16 2.28
C SER A 179 4.96 -15.91 1.43
N VAL A 180 3.69 -15.52 1.52
CA VAL A 180 2.63 -16.05 0.66
C VAL A 180 2.82 -15.59 -0.79
N PHE A 181 3.25 -14.32 -1.01
CA PHE A 181 3.48 -13.77 -2.35
C PHE A 181 4.69 -14.38 -3.07
N GLU A 182 5.66 -14.94 -2.33
CA GLU A 182 6.80 -15.64 -2.91
C GLU A 182 6.37 -16.89 -3.69
N ASN A 183 5.25 -17.50 -3.28
CA ASN A 183 4.73 -18.76 -3.82
C ASN A 183 3.55 -18.60 -4.77
N LEU A 184 3.10 -17.37 -5.04
CA LEU A 184 2.00 -17.12 -5.95
C LEU A 184 2.42 -17.30 -7.40
N SER A 185 1.99 -18.42 -7.99
CA SER A 185 1.95 -18.64 -9.44
C SER A 185 0.57 -18.18 -9.94
N VAL A 186 0.46 -16.93 -10.39
CA VAL A 186 -0.73 -16.41 -11.08
C VAL A 186 -0.52 -16.50 -12.58
#